data_0a59769d28e8778935579ff501b88e01
#
_entry.id   0a59769d28e8778935579ff501b88e01
#
_cell.length_a   1.000
_cell.length_b   1.000
_cell.length_c   1.000
_cell.angle_alpha   90.00
_cell.angle_beta   90.00
_cell.angle_gamma   90.00
#
_symmetry.space_group_name_H-M   'P 1'
#
loop_
_entity.id
_entity.type
_entity.pdbx_description
1 polymer ?
#
loop_
_entity_poly.entity_id
_entity_poly.type
_entity_poly.pdbx_seq_one_letter_code
_entity_poly.pdbx_strand_id
1 'polypeptide(L)'
;MLKGKHIILGITGGIAAYKSVSLLRLFVKAGAEVQVVITPSGKEFITPVTLSALSGKPVISEFFTANTGSWNSHVDLGLWADAMVIAPATASTIGKMANGIADNMLVTTYLSSKCPVFVAPAMDLDMYKHPSTHGNLAKLVSYGNIVIEPEEGELASHLIGKGRMEEPEAIFRIIEEYFSKGQPMKGKRVLVTAGPTYEKIDPVRFIGNYSSGKMGYAVADEFADRGADVTIVSGPVSVNPTSANVKVISVESALEMYDAVMAHTADVDVAVMCAAVADYRPESMSSRKIKREKDSVPEIKLVKNPDIAAAVGKIKTNKQLLVGFALETDNAEQNAVEKLRRKNLDMIVLNSLEDKDSGFGVDTNKVTIVDSSGEMLRLPVKPKKDVAVDIVDHVVLKLK
;
A
#
# COMPACT_ATOMS: atom_id res chain seq x y z
N MET A 1 4.25 -4.53 13.47
CA MET A 1 3.69 -3.74 12.38
C MET A 1 4.73 -3.17 11.44
N LEU A 2 5.99 -3.14 11.83
CA LEU A 2 7.08 -2.67 10.98
C LEU A 2 7.73 -3.76 10.12
N LYS A 3 7.22 -5.00 10.14
CA LYS A 3 7.75 -6.12 9.35
C LYS A 3 7.71 -5.79 7.86
N GLY A 4 8.87 -5.87 7.21
CA GLY A 4 9.04 -5.56 5.78
C GLY A 4 9.06 -4.06 5.45
N LYS A 5 9.01 -3.16 6.45
CA LYS A 5 9.17 -1.73 6.24
C LYS A 5 10.64 -1.35 6.14
N HIS A 6 10.93 -0.44 5.23
CA HIS A 6 12.27 0.09 4.98
C HIS A 6 12.45 1.42 5.72
N ILE A 7 13.37 1.45 6.67
CA ILE A 7 13.61 2.63 7.51
C ILE A 7 15.02 3.17 7.28
N ILE A 8 15.14 4.44 6.96
CA ILE A 8 16.40 5.16 7.06
C ILE A 8 16.55 5.70 8.48
N LEU A 9 17.58 5.26 9.20
CA LEU A 9 17.96 5.82 10.49
C LEU A 9 19.14 6.80 10.30
N GLY A 10 18.83 8.09 10.38
CA GLY A 10 19.80 9.17 10.31
C GLY A 10 20.38 9.46 11.70
N ILE A 11 21.71 9.40 11.83
CA ILE A 11 22.40 9.65 13.11
C ILE A 11 23.31 10.86 12.96
N THR A 12 23.15 11.83 13.85
CA THR A 12 23.94 13.08 13.85
C THR A 12 24.87 13.18 15.05
N GLY A 13 25.83 14.11 14.98
CA GLY A 13 26.91 14.26 15.97
C GLY A 13 26.45 14.90 17.29
N GLY A 14 26.08 14.08 18.24
CA GLY A 14 25.71 14.48 19.59
C GLY A 14 25.77 13.30 20.56
N ILE A 15 25.89 13.59 21.83
CA ILE A 15 26.01 12.56 22.91
C ILE A 15 24.87 11.57 22.82
N ALA A 16 23.64 11.99 22.52
CA ALA A 16 22.46 11.13 22.40
C ALA A 16 22.56 10.07 21.29
N ALA A 17 23.60 10.07 20.44
CA ALA A 17 23.82 9.05 19.41
C ALA A 17 23.90 7.63 20.01
N TYR A 18 24.30 7.46 21.27
CA TYR A 18 24.29 6.14 21.91
C TYR A 18 22.88 5.52 21.98
N LYS A 19 21.83 6.35 22.13
CA LYS A 19 20.43 5.89 22.14
C LYS A 19 19.98 5.30 20.81
N SER A 20 20.59 5.74 19.70
CA SER A 20 20.25 5.25 18.36
C SER A 20 20.54 3.76 18.18
N VAL A 21 21.45 3.18 18.98
CA VAL A 21 21.72 1.74 18.99
C VAL A 21 20.50 0.96 19.48
N SER A 22 19.88 1.41 20.57
CA SER A 22 18.66 0.79 21.12
C SER A 22 17.50 0.95 20.14
N LEU A 23 17.34 2.13 19.55
CA LEU A 23 16.31 2.39 18.54
C LEU A 23 16.48 1.50 17.30
N LEU A 24 17.71 1.37 16.78
CA LEU A 24 18.04 0.46 15.68
C LEU A 24 17.61 -0.99 16.01
N ARG A 25 17.96 -1.46 17.21
CA ARG A 25 17.58 -2.82 17.64
C ARG A 25 16.07 -3.01 17.75
N LEU A 26 15.32 -2.00 18.18
CA LEU A 26 13.85 -2.06 18.23
C LEU A 26 13.27 -2.23 16.82
N PHE A 27 13.72 -1.44 15.84
CA PHE A 27 13.29 -1.56 14.45
C PHE A 27 13.61 -2.94 13.85
N VAL A 28 14.85 -3.41 14.03
CA VAL A 28 15.27 -4.73 13.51
C VAL A 28 14.47 -5.88 14.16
N LYS A 29 14.24 -5.83 15.48
CA LYS A 29 13.39 -6.81 16.18
C LYS A 29 11.93 -6.79 15.72
N ALA A 30 11.41 -5.63 15.33
CA ALA A 30 10.07 -5.48 14.77
C ALA A 30 9.97 -5.96 13.31
N GLY A 31 11.07 -6.43 12.72
CA GLY A 31 11.15 -6.96 11.36
C GLY A 31 11.30 -5.90 10.28
N ALA A 32 11.66 -4.67 10.64
CA ALA A 32 12.00 -3.63 9.68
C ALA A 32 13.40 -3.86 9.10
N GLU A 33 13.58 -3.46 7.85
CA GLU A 33 14.88 -3.38 7.19
C GLU A 33 15.44 -1.98 7.37
N VAL A 34 16.58 -1.85 8.08
CA VAL A 34 17.11 -0.53 8.46
C VAL A 34 18.41 -0.22 7.72
N GLN A 35 18.42 0.92 7.03
CA GLN A 35 19.63 1.52 6.48
C GLN A 35 20.08 2.68 7.33
N VAL A 36 21.27 2.56 7.94
CA VAL A 36 21.83 3.65 8.74
C VAL A 36 22.58 4.62 7.83
N VAL A 37 22.26 5.91 7.97
CA VAL A 37 22.98 7.03 7.35
C VAL A 37 23.51 7.93 8.47
N ILE A 38 24.83 8.05 8.59
CA ILE A 38 25.46 8.79 9.68
C ILE A 38 26.22 10.01 9.14
N THR A 39 26.10 11.16 9.83
CA THR A 39 26.89 12.33 9.48
C THR A 39 28.37 12.14 9.84
N PRO A 40 29.31 12.88 9.19
CA PRO A 40 30.72 12.84 9.58
C PRO A 40 30.92 13.05 11.10
N SER A 41 30.26 14.06 11.69
CA SER A 41 30.32 14.30 13.15
C SER A 41 29.68 13.18 13.98
N GLY A 42 28.72 12.43 13.43
CA GLY A 42 28.08 11.30 14.12
C GLY A 42 29.07 10.17 14.39
N LYS A 43 30.03 9.96 13.50
CA LYS A 43 31.08 8.92 13.63
C LYS A 43 31.99 9.13 14.85
N GLU A 44 32.10 10.36 15.33
CA GLU A 44 32.88 10.68 16.53
C GLU A 44 32.20 10.21 17.84
N PHE A 45 30.88 10.02 17.81
CA PHE A 45 30.09 9.61 18.98
C PHE A 45 29.75 8.13 18.99
N ILE A 46 29.60 7.52 17.80
CA ILE A 46 29.31 6.09 17.65
C ILE A 46 29.96 5.53 16.39
N THR A 47 30.57 4.35 16.50
CA THR A 47 31.30 3.76 15.38
C THR A 47 30.39 3.11 14.36
N PRO A 48 30.66 3.26 13.05
CA PRO A 48 29.94 2.56 11.98
C PRO A 48 29.94 1.02 12.16
N VAL A 49 31.01 0.45 12.74
CA VAL A 49 31.13 -1.01 12.98
C VAL A 49 30.00 -1.51 13.87
N THR A 50 29.72 -0.81 14.99
CA THR A 50 28.63 -1.16 15.92
C THR A 50 27.28 -1.14 15.20
N LEU A 51 27.03 -0.11 14.41
CA LEU A 51 25.76 0.07 13.72
C LEU A 51 25.55 -0.93 12.58
N SER A 52 26.63 -1.24 11.82
CA SER A 52 26.55 -2.20 10.73
C SER A 52 26.36 -3.64 11.25
N ALA A 53 26.99 -4.00 12.35
CA ALA A 53 26.81 -5.31 12.99
C ALA A 53 25.36 -5.54 13.45
N LEU A 54 24.68 -4.46 13.89
CA LEU A 54 23.31 -4.54 14.39
C LEU A 54 22.25 -4.44 13.27
N SER A 55 22.51 -3.66 12.21
CA SER A 55 21.58 -3.51 11.07
C SER A 55 21.72 -4.63 10.04
N GLY A 56 22.87 -5.34 10.04
CA GLY A 56 23.23 -6.30 9.00
C GLY A 56 23.59 -5.65 7.65
N LYS A 57 23.75 -4.32 7.62
CA LYS A 57 24.05 -3.53 6.41
C LYS A 57 25.25 -2.59 6.63
N PRO A 58 26.00 -2.26 5.56
CA PRO A 58 27.00 -1.20 5.62
C PRO A 58 26.37 0.14 6.04
N VAL A 59 27.06 0.89 6.89
CA VAL A 59 26.64 2.24 7.28
C VAL A 59 27.08 3.23 6.20
N ILE A 60 26.18 4.07 5.76
CA ILE A 60 26.45 5.09 4.74
C ILE A 60 26.78 6.42 5.44
N SER A 61 27.90 7.02 5.04
CA SER A 61 28.34 8.31 5.61
C SER A 61 28.77 9.29 4.51
N GLU A 62 29.35 8.76 3.43
CA GLU A 62 29.93 9.53 2.34
C GLU A 62 29.21 9.26 1.02
N PHE A 63 29.28 10.23 0.10
CA PHE A 63 28.72 10.07 -1.24
C PHE A 63 29.45 9.00 -2.05
N PHE A 64 30.77 8.86 -1.83
CA PHE A 64 31.62 7.97 -2.59
C PHE A 64 32.22 6.90 -1.69
N THR A 65 32.26 5.67 -2.20
CA THR A 65 33.02 4.60 -1.52
C THR A 65 34.47 4.69 -1.94
N ALA A 66 35.37 4.85 -0.98
CA ALA A 66 36.81 5.02 -1.23
C ALA A 66 37.37 3.87 -2.10
N ASN A 67 38.17 4.22 -3.08
CA ASN A 67 38.96 3.31 -3.95
C ASN A 67 38.15 2.34 -4.84
N THR A 68 36.84 2.45 -4.94
CA THR A 68 36.02 1.52 -5.74
C THR A 68 35.37 2.16 -6.97
N GLY A 69 35.34 3.50 -7.04
CA GLY A 69 34.57 4.23 -8.06
C GLY A 69 33.05 4.11 -7.92
N SER A 70 32.57 3.39 -6.90
CA SER A 70 31.14 3.31 -6.58
C SER A 70 30.70 4.51 -5.74
N TRP A 71 29.45 4.89 -5.92
CA TRP A 71 28.83 6.00 -5.17
C TRP A 71 27.52 5.54 -4.52
N ASN A 72 27.16 6.19 -3.42
CA ASN A 72 25.92 5.94 -2.71
C ASN A 72 24.84 6.87 -3.26
N SER A 73 23.81 6.32 -3.89
CA SER A 73 22.73 7.10 -4.47
C SER A 73 21.76 7.56 -3.38
N HIS A 74 21.75 8.85 -3.10
CA HIS A 74 20.78 9.47 -2.18
C HIS A 74 19.34 9.41 -2.73
N VAL A 75 19.18 9.39 -4.06
CA VAL A 75 17.89 9.26 -4.72
C VAL A 75 17.31 7.87 -4.48
N ASP A 76 18.12 6.82 -4.70
CA ASP A 76 17.68 5.44 -4.51
C ASP A 76 17.32 5.17 -3.04
N LEU A 77 18.09 5.74 -2.09
CA LEU A 77 17.78 5.68 -0.67
C LEU A 77 16.44 6.38 -0.36
N GLY A 78 16.23 7.57 -0.90
CA GLY A 78 15.00 8.33 -0.71
C GLY A 78 13.75 7.65 -1.30
N LEU A 79 13.91 6.89 -2.38
CA LEU A 79 12.85 6.10 -3.01
C LEU A 79 12.61 4.75 -2.31
N TRP A 80 13.67 4.16 -1.72
CA TRP A 80 13.60 2.88 -1.05
C TRP A 80 12.88 2.96 0.31
N ALA A 81 12.97 4.11 1.00
CA ALA A 81 12.49 4.24 2.37
C ALA A 81 10.98 4.40 2.48
N ASP A 82 10.36 3.66 3.39
CA ASP A 82 8.99 3.87 3.87
C ASP A 82 8.93 4.97 4.96
N ALA A 83 10.03 5.18 5.70
CA ALA A 83 10.19 6.27 6.66
C ALA A 83 11.66 6.65 6.83
N MET A 84 11.89 7.93 7.14
CA MET A 84 13.19 8.44 7.57
C MET A 84 13.10 8.95 9.01
N VAL A 85 14.00 8.48 9.87
CA VAL A 85 14.04 8.82 11.29
C VAL A 85 15.39 9.43 11.60
N ILE A 86 15.43 10.71 11.98
CA ILE A 86 16.67 11.40 12.33
C ILE A 86 16.74 11.50 13.85
N ALA A 87 17.51 10.62 14.44
CA ALA A 87 17.64 10.45 15.89
C ALA A 87 19.08 10.05 16.28
N PRO A 88 19.81 10.93 16.98
CA PRO A 88 19.46 12.30 17.34
C PRO A 88 19.48 13.26 16.16
N ALA A 89 18.69 14.36 16.23
CA ALA A 89 18.76 15.50 15.33
C ALA A 89 19.38 16.70 16.09
N THR A 90 20.62 17.05 15.76
CA THR A 90 21.29 18.21 16.36
C THR A 90 20.81 19.53 15.76
N ALA A 91 20.97 20.63 16.47
CA ALA A 91 20.63 21.97 15.99
C ALA A 91 21.27 22.29 14.62
N SER A 92 22.51 21.85 14.39
CA SER A 92 23.20 22.00 13.10
C SER A 92 22.45 21.28 11.97
N THR A 93 22.07 20.03 12.19
CA THR A 93 21.35 19.23 11.17
C THR A 93 19.94 19.78 10.93
N ILE A 94 19.22 20.15 11.99
CA ILE A 94 17.90 20.80 11.90
C ILE A 94 17.99 22.10 11.08
N GLY A 95 19.00 22.92 11.33
CA GLY A 95 19.23 24.15 10.58
C GLY A 95 19.53 23.91 9.10
N LYS A 96 20.34 22.90 8.79
CA LYS A 96 20.65 22.50 7.41
C LYS A 96 19.42 21.97 6.68
N MET A 97 18.65 21.08 7.29
CA MET A 97 17.40 20.55 6.73
C MET A 97 16.40 21.67 6.45
N ALA A 98 16.17 22.57 7.43
CA ALA A 98 15.23 23.66 7.30
C ALA A 98 15.59 24.68 6.21
N ASN A 99 16.87 24.77 5.84
CA ASN A 99 17.36 25.74 4.83
C ASN A 99 17.92 25.07 3.57
N GLY A 100 17.75 23.76 3.40
CA GLY A 100 18.13 23.03 2.19
C GLY A 100 19.66 22.96 1.94
N ILE A 101 20.47 22.95 3.02
CA ILE A 101 21.93 22.89 2.93
C ILE A 101 22.40 21.45 2.82
N ALA A 102 22.54 20.95 1.60
CA ALA A 102 22.87 19.56 1.27
C ALA A 102 24.39 19.30 1.25
N ASP A 103 25.08 19.55 2.37
CA ASP A 103 26.53 19.42 2.50
C ASP A 103 27.03 18.06 2.98
N ASN A 104 26.12 17.12 3.23
CA ASN A 104 26.43 15.76 3.65
C ASN A 104 25.37 14.76 3.18
N MET A 105 25.72 13.48 3.19
CA MET A 105 24.87 12.41 2.68
C MET A 105 23.49 12.37 3.35
N LEU A 106 23.38 12.59 4.66
CA LEU A 106 22.12 12.53 5.40
C LEU A 106 21.14 13.62 4.93
N VAL A 107 21.59 14.89 4.86
CA VAL A 107 20.71 16.00 4.46
C VAL A 107 20.35 15.89 2.98
N THR A 108 21.27 15.44 2.13
CA THR A 108 20.99 15.22 0.72
C THR A 108 19.95 14.10 0.51
N THR A 109 20.05 13.02 1.28
CA THR A 109 19.02 11.96 1.27
C THR A 109 17.67 12.47 1.77
N TYR A 110 17.66 13.29 2.85
CA TYR A 110 16.45 13.94 3.33
C TYR A 110 15.74 14.77 2.25
N LEU A 111 16.47 15.59 1.53
CA LEU A 111 15.91 16.43 0.44
C LEU A 111 15.39 15.62 -0.75
N SER A 112 15.83 14.37 -0.89
CA SER A 112 15.39 13.45 -1.96
C SER A 112 14.27 12.50 -1.49
N SER A 113 13.99 12.43 -0.19
CA SER A 113 13.02 11.51 0.39
C SER A 113 11.58 11.93 0.12
N LYS A 114 10.72 10.95 -0.21
CA LYS A 114 9.28 11.13 -0.39
C LYS A 114 8.46 10.54 0.77
N CYS A 115 9.13 9.79 1.63
CA CYS A 115 8.51 9.15 2.80
C CYS A 115 8.33 10.16 3.96
N PRO A 116 7.50 9.84 4.96
CA PRO A 116 7.41 10.62 6.20
C PRO A 116 8.77 10.69 6.90
N VAL A 117 9.10 11.88 7.40
CA VAL A 117 10.35 12.13 8.10
C VAL A 117 10.07 12.50 9.55
N PHE A 118 10.65 11.73 10.46
CA PHE A 118 10.59 11.93 11.91
C PHE A 118 11.89 12.55 12.40
N VAL A 119 11.79 13.61 13.17
CA VAL A 119 12.94 14.36 13.68
C VAL A 119 12.91 14.34 15.19
N ALA A 120 13.91 13.73 15.84
CA ALA A 120 14.07 13.69 17.29
C ALA A 120 15.18 14.65 17.73
N PRO A 121 14.88 15.89 18.12
CA PRO A 121 15.87 16.89 18.54
C PRO A 121 16.67 16.43 19.77
N ALA A 122 17.97 16.77 19.77
CA ALA A 122 18.85 16.54 20.91
C ALA A 122 19.91 17.67 20.96
N MET A 123 19.85 18.47 21.98
CA MET A 123 20.77 19.59 22.21
C MET A 123 20.67 20.12 23.65
N ASP A 124 21.57 21.01 24.00
CA ASP A 124 21.52 21.70 25.31
C ASP A 124 20.27 22.59 25.42
N LEU A 125 19.86 22.87 26.67
CA LEU A 125 18.66 23.63 27.00
C LEU A 125 18.60 24.99 26.30
N ASP A 126 19.68 25.77 26.36
CA ASP A 126 19.71 27.11 25.79
C ASP A 126 19.73 27.07 24.25
N MET A 127 20.36 26.06 23.66
CA MET A 127 20.29 25.82 22.22
C MET A 127 18.86 25.44 21.77
N TYR A 128 18.14 24.66 22.59
CA TYR A 128 16.76 24.31 22.27
C TYR A 128 15.82 25.50 22.34
N LYS A 129 16.00 26.36 23.41
CA LYS A 129 15.21 27.59 23.58
C LYS A 129 15.56 28.71 22.60
N HIS A 130 16.67 28.59 21.87
CA HIS A 130 17.10 29.67 20.97
C HIS A 130 16.07 29.89 19.85
N PRO A 131 15.73 31.19 19.55
CA PRO A 131 14.72 31.48 18.52
C PRO A 131 14.97 30.84 17.14
N SER A 132 16.26 30.72 16.74
CA SER A 132 16.60 30.07 15.49
C SER A 132 16.26 28.57 15.47
N THR A 133 16.41 27.88 16.60
CA THR A 133 16.05 26.47 16.73
C THR A 133 14.54 26.29 16.63
N HIS A 134 13.76 27.09 17.35
CA HIS A 134 12.30 27.09 17.25
C HIS A 134 11.83 27.44 15.84
N GLY A 135 12.43 28.46 15.21
CA GLY A 135 12.10 28.83 13.83
C GLY A 135 12.39 27.73 12.83
N ASN A 136 13.52 27.02 12.96
CA ASN A 136 13.89 25.91 12.12
C ASN A 136 12.97 24.70 12.31
N LEU A 137 12.61 24.37 13.56
CA LEU A 137 11.68 23.28 13.86
C LEU A 137 10.27 23.59 13.30
N ALA A 138 9.76 24.81 13.49
CA ALA A 138 8.50 25.24 12.92
C ALA A 138 8.50 25.15 11.38
N LYS A 139 9.61 25.50 10.75
CA LYS A 139 9.80 25.39 9.31
C LYS A 139 9.79 23.93 8.85
N LEU A 140 10.45 23.02 9.57
CA LEU A 140 10.39 21.59 9.28
C LEU A 140 8.97 21.03 9.40
N VAL A 141 8.22 21.45 10.43
CA VAL A 141 6.80 21.08 10.57
C VAL A 141 5.98 21.58 9.39
N SER A 142 6.22 22.82 8.92
CA SER A 142 5.53 23.37 7.74
C SER A 142 5.84 22.61 6.44
N TYR A 143 6.95 21.88 6.39
CA TYR A 143 7.32 20.99 5.28
C TYR A 143 6.70 19.59 5.41
N GLY A 144 5.91 19.33 6.47
CA GLY A 144 5.28 18.03 6.72
C GLY A 144 6.14 17.07 7.54
N ASN A 145 7.28 17.49 8.09
CA ASN A 145 8.07 16.65 8.97
C ASN A 145 7.40 16.51 10.34
N ILE A 146 7.57 15.35 10.97
CA ILE A 146 7.03 15.03 12.29
C ILE A 146 8.13 15.25 13.32
N VAL A 147 8.03 16.32 14.11
CA VAL A 147 8.97 16.58 15.18
C VAL A 147 8.54 15.80 16.42
N ILE A 148 9.43 14.96 16.92
CA ILE A 148 9.26 14.24 18.19
C ILE A 148 9.82 15.13 19.28
N GLU A 149 8.96 15.64 20.17
CA GLU A 149 9.35 16.56 21.24
C GLU A 149 10.44 15.93 22.12
N PRO A 150 11.51 16.68 22.42
CA PRO A 150 12.52 16.19 23.35
C PRO A 150 11.98 16.10 24.78
N GLU A 151 12.52 15.15 25.54
CA GLU A 151 12.19 14.93 26.94
C GLU A 151 12.76 16.02 27.82
N GLU A 152 12.12 16.27 28.97
CA GLU A 152 12.63 17.11 30.02
C GLU A 152 13.43 16.29 31.05
N GLY A 153 14.64 16.69 31.38
CA GLY A 153 15.50 15.97 32.31
C GLY A 153 16.88 16.58 32.44
N GLU A 154 17.76 15.88 33.16
CA GLU A 154 19.17 16.28 33.29
C GLU A 154 19.88 16.07 31.94
N LEU A 155 20.57 17.11 31.50
CA LEU A 155 21.38 17.14 30.28
C LEU A 155 22.84 16.82 30.59
N ALA A 156 23.63 16.55 29.57
CA ALA A 156 25.07 16.30 29.73
C ALA A 156 25.84 17.50 30.31
N SER A 157 25.28 18.69 30.24
CA SER A 157 25.76 19.93 30.87
C SER A 157 25.39 20.06 32.36
N HIS A 158 24.72 19.04 32.94
CA HIS A 158 24.13 19.06 34.29
C HIS A 158 23.00 20.10 34.49
N LEU A 159 22.54 20.73 33.42
CA LEU A 159 21.34 21.57 33.46
C LEU A 159 20.10 20.66 33.37
N ILE A 160 19.02 21.07 34.03
CA ILE A 160 17.74 20.36 33.98
C ILE A 160 16.79 21.17 33.11
N GLY A 161 16.22 20.50 32.08
CA GLY A 161 15.26 21.12 31.19
C GLY A 161 15.02 20.34 29.91
N LYS A 162 14.29 20.96 28.98
CA LYS A 162 13.89 20.36 27.68
C LYS A 162 15.06 20.42 26.69
N GLY A 163 15.41 19.31 26.08
CA GLY A 163 16.50 19.20 25.09
C GLY A 163 17.10 17.82 24.98
N ARG A 164 16.76 16.92 25.90
CA ARG A 164 17.17 15.52 25.89
C ARG A 164 16.39 14.77 24.78
N MET A 165 17.10 14.05 23.92
CA MET A 165 16.42 13.20 22.93
C MET A 165 15.43 12.26 23.62
N GLU A 166 14.23 12.17 23.10
CA GLU A 166 13.20 11.24 23.56
C GLU A 166 13.75 9.80 23.65
N GLU A 167 13.15 8.97 24.52
CA GLU A 167 13.62 7.60 24.71
C GLU A 167 13.36 6.73 23.47
N PRO A 168 14.28 5.81 23.15
CA PRO A 168 14.16 4.95 21.95
C PRO A 168 12.83 4.21 21.84
N GLU A 169 12.29 3.76 22.98
CA GLU A 169 11.01 3.04 23.05
C GLU A 169 9.82 3.95 22.73
N ALA A 170 9.89 5.24 23.13
CA ALA A 170 8.86 6.20 22.83
C ALA A 170 8.90 6.63 21.35
N ILE A 171 10.10 6.89 20.81
CA ILE A 171 10.31 7.15 19.38
C ILE A 171 9.76 5.97 18.55
N PHE A 172 10.12 4.75 18.94
CA PHE A 172 9.64 3.53 18.26
C PHE A 172 8.12 3.45 18.26
N ARG A 173 7.46 3.69 19.41
CA ARG A 173 5.99 3.67 19.52
C ARG A 173 5.33 4.72 18.63
N ILE A 174 5.86 5.94 18.59
CA ILE A 174 5.32 7.01 17.73
C ILE A 174 5.33 6.57 16.25
N ILE A 175 6.42 5.96 15.80
CA ILE A 175 6.57 5.49 14.43
C ILE A 175 5.65 4.28 14.17
N GLU A 176 5.59 3.33 15.11
CA GLU A 176 4.70 2.18 15.02
C GLU A 176 3.21 2.61 14.98
N GLU A 177 2.83 3.59 15.80
CA GLU A 177 1.49 4.19 15.77
C GLU A 177 1.20 4.93 14.46
N TYR A 178 2.18 5.63 13.91
CA TYR A 178 2.03 6.28 12.62
C TYR A 178 1.65 5.28 11.52
N PHE A 179 2.41 4.18 11.43
CA PHE A 179 2.10 3.11 10.48
C PHE A 179 0.82 2.36 10.82
N SER A 180 0.44 2.26 12.08
CA SER A 180 -0.81 1.60 12.49
C SER A 180 -2.04 2.47 12.27
N LYS A 181 -1.94 3.80 12.41
CA LYS A 181 -3.02 4.74 12.06
C LYS A 181 -3.33 4.74 10.56
N GLY A 182 -2.35 4.42 9.72
CA GLY A 182 -2.53 4.20 8.28
C GLY A 182 -3.14 2.83 7.92
N GLN A 183 -3.53 1.99 8.90
CA GLN A 183 -4.13 0.67 8.67
C GLN A 183 -5.60 0.61 9.13
N PRO A 184 -6.51 1.37 8.50
CA PRO A 184 -7.93 1.42 8.90
C PRO A 184 -8.64 0.08 8.69
N MET A 185 -8.03 -0.85 7.95
CA MET A 185 -8.56 -2.19 7.64
C MET A 185 -7.97 -3.30 8.52
N LYS A 186 -7.19 -2.95 9.55
CA LYS A 186 -6.58 -3.96 10.43
C LYS A 186 -7.64 -4.83 11.12
N GLY A 187 -7.45 -6.15 11.01
CA GLY A 187 -8.38 -7.15 11.55
C GLY A 187 -9.65 -7.34 10.71
N LYS A 188 -9.77 -6.64 9.56
CA LYS A 188 -10.84 -6.85 8.61
C LYS A 188 -10.47 -7.93 7.61
N ARG A 189 -11.42 -8.79 7.26
CA ARG A 189 -11.28 -9.84 6.25
C ARG A 189 -11.96 -9.40 4.96
N VAL A 190 -11.22 -9.46 3.86
CA VAL A 190 -11.67 -8.98 2.55
C VAL A 190 -11.58 -10.11 1.52
N LEU A 191 -12.65 -10.31 0.76
CA LEU A 191 -12.71 -11.21 -0.37
C LEU A 191 -12.76 -10.40 -1.66
N VAL A 192 -11.86 -10.66 -2.59
CA VAL A 192 -11.84 -9.98 -3.90
C VAL A 192 -11.94 -11.05 -5.00
N THR A 193 -12.82 -10.87 -5.97
CA THR A 193 -12.76 -11.66 -7.21
C THR A 193 -11.98 -10.91 -8.28
N ALA A 194 -11.13 -11.59 -9.04
CA ALA A 194 -10.28 -10.95 -10.06
C ALA A 194 -10.13 -11.81 -11.31
N GLY A 195 -9.78 -11.18 -12.41
CA GLY A 195 -9.52 -11.87 -13.68
C GLY A 195 -10.78 -12.28 -14.45
N PRO A 196 -10.62 -12.94 -15.59
CA PRO A 196 -11.70 -13.53 -16.36
C PRO A 196 -12.08 -14.92 -15.84
N THR A 197 -13.20 -15.48 -16.29
CA THR A 197 -13.44 -16.92 -16.27
C THR A 197 -13.33 -17.49 -17.67
N TYR A 198 -12.87 -18.73 -17.77
CA TYR A 198 -12.72 -19.46 -19.02
C TYR A 198 -13.66 -20.66 -19.04
N GLU A 199 -14.67 -20.55 -19.89
CA GLU A 199 -15.71 -21.58 -20.05
C GLU A 199 -15.32 -22.50 -21.21
N LYS A 200 -14.76 -23.65 -20.90
CA LYS A 200 -14.20 -24.57 -21.90
C LYS A 200 -15.25 -25.10 -22.85
N ILE A 201 -14.99 -24.96 -24.14
CA ILE A 201 -15.70 -25.60 -25.21
C ILE A 201 -15.13 -27.02 -25.46
N ASP A 202 -13.80 -27.08 -25.53
CA ASP A 202 -13.00 -28.30 -25.67
C ASP A 202 -11.61 -28.06 -24.99
N PRO A 203 -10.67 -29.03 -25.01
CA PRO A 203 -9.35 -28.85 -24.38
C PRO A 203 -8.50 -27.69 -24.92
N VAL A 204 -8.93 -27.04 -26.02
CA VAL A 204 -8.15 -26.01 -26.72
C VAL A 204 -8.85 -24.65 -26.73
N ARG A 205 -10.19 -24.62 -26.71
CA ARG A 205 -11.01 -23.42 -26.91
C ARG A 205 -11.93 -23.16 -25.74
N PHE A 206 -12.13 -21.90 -25.44
CA PHE A 206 -13.01 -21.43 -24.36
C PHE A 206 -13.76 -20.15 -24.77
N ILE A 207 -14.81 -19.83 -24.04
CA ILE A 207 -15.49 -18.53 -24.00
C ILE A 207 -14.97 -17.78 -22.77
N GLY A 208 -14.60 -16.52 -22.91
CA GLY A 208 -14.11 -15.71 -21.79
C GLY A 208 -14.05 -14.23 -22.13
N ASN A 209 -13.74 -13.42 -21.13
CA ASN A 209 -13.60 -11.96 -21.24
C ASN A 209 -12.14 -11.54 -21.35
N TYR A 210 -11.87 -10.36 -21.91
CA TYR A 210 -10.51 -9.80 -22.05
C TYR A 210 -9.90 -9.25 -20.76
N SER A 211 -10.42 -9.61 -19.60
CA SER A 211 -9.92 -9.10 -18.32
C SER A 211 -8.49 -9.58 -18.06
N SER A 212 -7.63 -8.65 -17.66
CA SER A 212 -6.25 -8.95 -17.22
C SER A 212 -6.10 -9.16 -15.72
N GLY A 213 -7.16 -8.95 -14.93
CA GLY A 213 -7.13 -9.02 -13.47
C GLY A 213 -6.51 -7.82 -12.77
N LYS A 214 -5.79 -6.94 -13.47
CA LYS A 214 -5.00 -5.83 -12.88
C LYS A 214 -5.77 -4.99 -11.87
N MET A 215 -7.05 -4.66 -12.13
CA MET A 215 -7.84 -3.82 -11.21
C MET A 215 -8.16 -4.56 -9.91
N GLY A 216 -8.60 -5.81 -9.97
CA GLY A 216 -8.89 -6.62 -8.77
C GLY A 216 -7.66 -6.84 -7.90
N TYR A 217 -6.50 -7.08 -8.53
CA TYR A 217 -5.24 -7.20 -7.80
C TYR A 217 -4.79 -5.88 -7.17
N ALA A 218 -4.93 -4.74 -7.86
CA ALA A 218 -4.63 -3.43 -7.29
C ALA A 218 -5.52 -3.11 -6.07
N VAL A 219 -6.82 -3.44 -6.12
CA VAL A 219 -7.74 -3.28 -4.98
C VAL A 219 -7.36 -4.20 -3.82
N ALA A 220 -6.98 -5.45 -4.10
CA ALA A 220 -6.56 -6.41 -3.08
C ALA A 220 -5.26 -5.98 -2.38
N ASP A 221 -4.27 -5.53 -3.16
CA ASP A 221 -3.01 -5.01 -2.60
C ASP A 221 -3.26 -3.78 -1.72
N GLU A 222 -4.12 -2.84 -2.15
CA GLU A 222 -4.45 -1.65 -1.37
C GLU A 222 -5.15 -1.99 -0.04
N PHE A 223 -6.09 -2.96 -0.03
CA PHE A 223 -6.68 -3.46 1.22
C PHE A 223 -5.64 -4.08 2.15
N ALA A 224 -4.72 -4.87 1.60
CA ALA A 224 -3.65 -5.51 2.36
C ALA A 224 -2.67 -4.47 2.93
N ASP A 225 -2.31 -3.45 2.17
CA ASP A 225 -1.45 -2.34 2.61
C ASP A 225 -2.09 -1.53 3.74
N ARG A 226 -3.43 -1.49 3.79
CA ARG A 226 -4.20 -0.91 4.91
C ARG A 226 -4.47 -1.87 6.05
N GLY A 227 -3.87 -3.06 6.03
CA GLY A 227 -3.86 -4.02 7.13
C GLY A 227 -4.97 -5.06 7.12
N ALA A 228 -5.73 -5.21 6.03
CA ALA A 228 -6.72 -6.28 5.91
C ALA A 228 -6.08 -7.65 5.65
N ASP A 229 -6.77 -8.71 6.09
CA ASP A 229 -6.52 -10.08 5.64
C ASP A 229 -7.28 -10.31 4.33
N VAL A 230 -6.56 -10.39 3.22
CA VAL A 230 -7.16 -10.43 1.89
C VAL A 230 -7.09 -11.81 1.26
N THR A 231 -8.22 -12.27 0.73
CA THR A 231 -8.29 -13.46 -0.13
C THR A 231 -8.76 -13.04 -1.52
N ILE A 232 -7.98 -13.37 -2.55
CA ILE A 232 -8.38 -13.21 -3.96
C ILE A 232 -8.86 -14.56 -4.49
N VAL A 233 -10.06 -14.61 -5.06
CA VAL A 233 -10.50 -15.70 -5.94
C VAL A 233 -10.23 -15.23 -7.37
N SER A 234 -9.21 -15.81 -7.98
CA SER A 234 -8.69 -15.35 -9.28
C SER A 234 -8.94 -16.35 -10.40
N GLY A 235 -9.57 -15.87 -11.47
CA GLY A 235 -9.49 -16.54 -12.75
C GLY A 235 -8.09 -16.45 -13.37
N PRO A 236 -7.87 -17.02 -14.57
CA PRO A 236 -6.55 -17.11 -15.20
C PRO A 236 -5.99 -15.71 -15.53
N VAL A 237 -4.88 -15.33 -14.92
CA VAL A 237 -4.18 -14.06 -15.13
C VAL A 237 -2.67 -14.25 -15.03
N SER A 238 -1.91 -13.27 -15.52
CA SER A 238 -0.43 -13.23 -15.43
C SER A 238 0.09 -12.30 -14.32
N VAL A 239 -0.81 -11.63 -13.59
CA VAL A 239 -0.44 -10.74 -12.49
C VAL A 239 -0.41 -11.49 -11.17
N ASN A 240 0.46 -11.04 -10.26
CA ASN A 240 0.55 -11.56 -8.89
C ASN A 240 0.34 -10.41 -7.89
N PRO A 241 -0.12 -10.70 -6.66
CA PRO A 241 -0.19 -9.69 -5.62
C PRO A 241 1.22 -9.20 -5.26
N THR A 242 1.34 -7.92 -4.92
CA THR A 242 2.59 -7.33 -4.43
C THR A 242 2.75 -7.49 -2.93
N SER A 243 1.65 -7.59 -2.19
CA SER A 243 1.64 -7.80 -0.75
C SER A 243 1.68 -9.29 -0.39
N ALA A 244 2.57 -9.66 0.56
CA ALA A 244 2.65 -11.02 1.10
C ALA A 244 1.42 -11.42 1.95
N ASN A 245 0.57 -10.47 2.32
CA ASN A 245 -0.64 -10.69 3.13
C ASN A 245 -1.87 -11.03 2.28
N VAL A 246 -1.70 -11.24 0.97
CA VAL A 246 -2.77 -11.60 0.06
C VAL A 246 -2.70 -13.09 -0.27
N LYS A 247 -3.76 -13.82 0.09
CA LYS A 247 -3.94 -15.22 -0.29
C LYS A 247 -4.66 -15.32 -1.64
N VAL A 248 -4.14 -16.13 -2.55
CA VAL A 248 -4.77 -16.36 -3.86
C VAL A 248 -5.35 -17.77 -3.95
N ILE A 249 -6.62 -17.84 -4.36
CA ILE A 249 -7.34 -19.07 -4.72
C ILE A 249 -7.53 -19.01 -6.22
N SER A 250 -6.82 -19.85 -6.97
CA SER A 250 -6.92 -19.91 -8.43
C SER A 250 -8.10 -20.78 -8.83
N VAL A 251 -8.90 -20.27 -9.76
CA VAL A 251 -10.04 -20.95 -10.37
C VAL A 251 -9.98 -20.73 -11.88
N GLU A 252 -10.72 -21.54 -12.64
CA GLU A 252 -10.73 -21.41 -14.09
C GLU A 252 -12.12 -21.00 -14.62
N SER A 253 -13.19 -21.61 -14.12
CA SER A 253 -14.56 -21.40 -14.61
C SER A 253 -15.39 -20.52 -13.65
N ALA A 254 -16.53 -20.04 -14.16
CA ALA A 254 -17.51 -19.30 -13.37
C ALA A 254 -18.12 -20.15 -12.24
N LEU A 255 -18.28 -21.45 -12.45
CA LEU A 255 -18.76 -22.35 -11.40
C LEU A 255 -17.75 -22.52 -10.29
N GLU A 256 -16.48 -22.75 -10.61
CA GLU A 256 -15.40 -22.83 -9.62
C GLU A 256 -15.28 -21.51 -8.83
N MET A 257 -15.38 -20.37 -9.53
CA MET A 257 -15.35 -19.06 -8.88
C MET A 257 -16.55 -18.88 -7.94
N TYR A 258 -17.73 -19.28 -8.37
CA TYR A 258 -18.95 -19.26 -7.55
C TYR A 258 -18.77 -20.07 -6.26
N ASP A 259 -18.33 -21.33 -6.38
CA ASP A 259 -18.15 -22.23 -5.24
C ASP A 259 -17.10 -21.69 -4.27
N ALA A 260 -15.97 -21.19 -4.78
CA ALA A 260 -14.92 -20.60 -3.97
C ALA A 260 -15.38 -19.32 -3.24
N VAL A 261 -16.13 -18.45 -3.91
CA VAL A 261 -16.69 -17.23 -3.30
C VAL A 261 -17.69 -17.59 -2.21
N MET A 262 -18.63 -18.51 -2.49
CA MET A 262 -19.66 -18.91 -1.53
C MET A 262 -19.07 -19.56 -0.27
N ALA A 263 -17.99 -20.34 -0.40
CA ALA A 263 -17.29 -20.95 0.72
C ALA A 263 -16.61 -19.93 1.65
N HIS A 264 -16.31 -18.72 1.17
CA HIS A 264 -15.59 -17.71 1.95
C HIS A 264 -16.43 -16.49 2.34
N THR A 265 -17.63 -16.31 1.76
CA THR A 265 -18.46 -15.11 1.96
C THR A 265 -18.94 -14.93 3.42
N ALA A 266 -19.22 -16.03 4.13
CA ALA A 266 -19.76 -15.95 5.50
C ALA A 266 -18.81 -15.25 6.48
N ASP A 267 -17.52 -15.32 6.22
CA ASP A 267 -16.46 -14.93 7.15
C ASP A 267 -15.80 -13.57 6.85
N VAL A 268 -16.25 -12.84 5.83
CA VAL A 268 -15.60 -11.58 5.43
C VAL A 268 -16.40 -10.36 5.85
N ASP A 269 -15.70 -9.25 6.10
CA ASP A 269 -16.30 -7.94 6.36
C ASP A 269 -16.63 -7.20 5.04
N VAL A 270 -15.82 -7.44 4.01
CA VAL A 270 -15.98 -6.82 2.69
C VAL A 270 -15.83 -7.86 1.58
N ALA A 271 -16.74 -7.84 0.62
CA ALA A 271 -16.65 -8.61 -0.60
C ALA A 271 -16.63 -7.68 -1.82
N VAL A 272 -15.60 -7.81 -2.67
CA VAL A 272 -15.42 -6.99 -3.89
C VAL A 272 -15.50 -7.89 -5.12
N MET A 273 -16.58 -7.74 -5.88
CA MET A 273 -16.86 -8.52 -7.09
C MET A 273 -16.29 -7.78 -8.31
N CYS A 274 -14.98 -7.94 -8.56
CA CYS A 274 -14.24 -7.26 -9.62
C CYS A 274 -13.92 -8.17 -10.83
N ALA A 275 -14.16 -9.48 -10.74
CA ALA A 275 -13.91 -10.41 -11.82
C ALA A 275 -14.84 -10.16 -13.02
N ALA A 276 -14.34 -10.41 -14.22
CA ALA A 276 -15.11 -10.42 -15.46
C ALA A 276 -15.60 -11.84 -15.74
N VAL A 277 -16.65 -12.23 -15.03
CA VAL A 277 -17.27 -13.55 -15.16
C VAL A 277 -18.03 -13.66 -16.48
N ALA A 278 -17.89 -14.76 -17.20
CA ALA A 278 -18.68 -15.01 -18.39
C ALA A 278 -20.16 -15.29 -18.04
N ASP A 279 -21.09 -14.63 -18.73
CA ASP A 279 -22.53 -14.79 -18.49
C ASP A 279 -23.05 -16.18 -18.91
N TYR A 280 -22.37 -16.81 -19.85
CA TYR A 280 -22.75 -18.08 -20.44
C TYR A 280 -21.58 -19.05 -20.49
N ARG A 281 -21.90 -20.36 -20.40
CA ARG A 281 -20.96 -21.46 -20.60
C ARG A 281 -21.53 -22.47 -21.56
N PRO A 282 -20.71 -23.29 -22.25
CA PRO A 282 -21.21 -24.46 -22.98
C PRO A 282 -22.00 -25.41 -22.06
N GLU A 283 -23.12 -25.92 -22.54
CA GLU A 283 -23.94 -26.88 -21.77
C GLU A 283 -23.14 -28.16 -21.45
N SER A 284 -22.24 -28.56 -22.38
CA SER A 284 -21.32 -29.67 -22.20
C SER A 284 -19.96 -29.33 -22.81
N MET A 285 -18.89 -29.71 -22.12
CA MET A 285 -17.53 -29.62 -22.63
C MET A 285 -17.19 -30.88 -23.42
N SER A 286 -16.65 -30.71 -24.63
CA SER A 286 -16.10 -31.84 -25.40
C SER A 286 -14.77 -32.32 -24.77
N SER A 287 -14.65 -33.65 -24.55
CA SER A 287 -13.38 -34.22 -24.02
C SER A 287 -12.25 -34.25 -25.06
N ARG A 288 -12.57 -34.00 -26.34
CA ARG A 288 -11.60 -33.94 -27.44
C ARG A 288 -11.79 -32.66 -28.23
N LYS A 289 -10.70 -32.18 -28.87
CA LYS A 289 -10.77 -31.05 -29.79
C LYS A 289 -11.80 -31.30 -30.87
N ILE A 290 -12.82 -30.45 -30.99
CA ILE A 290 -13.85 -30.50 -32.02
C ILE A 290 -13.18 -30.30 -33.40
N LYS A 291 -13.20 -31.29 -34.26
CA LYS A 291 -12.61 -31.22 -35.60
C LYS A 291 -13.52 -30.42 -36.53
N ARG A 292 -12.90 -29.70 -37.46
CA ARG A 292 -13.61 -28.99 -38.52
C ARG A 292 -14.06 -30.04 -39.59
N GLU A 293 -15.35 -30.26 -39.70
CA GLU A 293 -15.93 -31.07 -40.79
C GLU A 293 -16.14 -30.17 -42.00
N LYS A 294 -16.02 -30.77 -43.21
CA LYS A 294 -16.02 -30.01 -44.48
C LYS A 294 -17.32 -29.27 -44.75
N ASP A 295 -18.46 -29.77 -44.26
CA ASP A 295 -19.81 -29.30 -44.62
C ASP A 295 -20.71 -28.97 -43.40
N SER A 296 -20.18 -28.91 -42.16
CA SER A 296 -20.96 -28.57 -40.98
C SER A 296 -20.28 -27.54 -40.10
N VAL A 297 -21.07 -26.59 -39.59
CA VAL A 297 -20.65 -25.67 -38.55
C VAL A 297 -21.08 -26.26 -37.21
N PRO A 298 -20.15 -26.55 -36.27
CA PRO A 298 -20.54 -27.10 -34.99
C PRO A 298 -21.34 -26.05 -34.18
N GLU A 299 -22.53 -26.43 -33.76
CA GLU A 299 -23.35 -25.60 -32.85
C GLU A 299 -22.89 -25.83 -31.41
N ILE A 300 -22.69 -24.72 -30.68
CA ILE A 300 -22.36 -24.76 -29.28
C ILE A 300 -23.58 -24.27 -28.50
N LYS A 301 -24.25 -25.19 -27.83
CA LYS A 301 -25.38 -24.86 -26.97
C LYS A 301 -24.88 -24.21 -25.69
N LEU A 302 -25.40 -23.03 -25.36
CA LEU A 302 -25.00 -22.24 -24.19
C LEU A 302 -26.06 -22.29 -23.09
N VAL A 303 -25.60 -22.34 -21.85
CA VAL A 303 -26.41 -22.18 -20.62
C VAL A 303 -25.88 -21.04 -19.79
N LYS A 304 -26.75 -20.45 -18.97
CA LYS A 304 -26.38 -19.30 -18.09
C LYS A 304 -25.46 -19.75 -16.96
N ASN A 305 -24.48 -18.93 -16.65
CA ASN A 305 -23.69 -19.02 -15.43
C ASN A 305 -24.43 -18.42 -14.23
N PRO A 306 -24.10 -18.81 -13.00
CA PRO A 306 -24.64 -18.18 -11.81
C PRO A 306 -24.13 -16.73 -11.69
N ASP A 307 -25.02 -15.82 -11.27
CA ASP A 307 -24.66 -14.45 -10.95
C ASP A 307 -24.06 -14.40 -9.53
N ILE A 308 -22.74 -14.43 -9.44
CA ILE A 308 -21.98 -14.50 -8.17
C ILE A 308 -22.31 -13.30 -7.27
N ALA A 309 -22.30 -12.09 -7.83
CA ALA A 309 -22.59 -10.87 -7.05
C ALA A 309 -24.02 -10.88 -6.49
N ALA A 310 -25.00 -11.30 -7.30
CA ALA A 310 -26.38 -11.43 -6.82
C ALA A 310 -26.54 -12.54 -5.78
N ALA A 311 -25.81 -13.65 -5.89
CA ALA A 311 -25.83 -14.73 -4.90
C ALA A 311 -25.25 -14.25 -3.56
N VAL A 312 -24.13 -13.56 -3.55
CA VAL A 312 -23.55 -12.93 -2.34
C VAL A 312 -24.51 -11.90 -1.76
N GLY A 313 -25.11 -11.04 -2.59
CA GLY A 313 -26.08 -10.03 -2.14
C GLY A 313 -27.33 -10.60 -1.45
N LYS A 314 -27.72 -11.84 -1.79
CA LYS A 314 -28.85 -12.53 -1.13
C LYS A 314 -28.54 -13.04 0.28
N ILE A 315 -27.27 -13.40 0.53
CA ILE A 315 -26.85 -14.03 1.79
C ILE A 315 -26.08 -13.10 2.72
N LYS A 316 -25.56 -11.96 2.19
CA LYS A 316 -24.80 -11.02 3.02
C LYS A 316 -25.60 -10.51 4.20
N THR A 317 -24.93 -10.29 5.30
CA THR A 317 -25.49 -9.68 6.52
C THR A 317 -25.34 -8.15 6.46
N ASN A 318 -26.05 -7.43 7.32
CA ASN A 318 -25.95 -5.97 7.44
C ASN A 318 -24.57 -5.49 7.96
N LYS A 319 -23.70 -6.41 8.40
CA LYS A 319 -22.34 -6.11 8.84
C LYS A 319 -21.31 -6.25 7.72
N GLN A 320 -21.72 -6.74 6.56
CA GLN A 320 -20.87 -7.01 5.42
C GLN A 320 -21.12 -5.97 4.32
N LEU A 321 -20.05 -5.43 3.75
CA LEU A 321 -20.11 -4.56 2.59
C LEU A 321 -19.87 -5.37 1.30
N LEU A 322 -20.76 -5.18 0.32
CA LEU A 322 -20.65 -5.79 -1.00
C LEU A 322 -20.42 -4.71 -2.06
N VAL A 323 -19.27 -4.77 -2.70
CA VAL A 323 -18.86 -3.88 -3.78
C VAL A 323 -18.94 -4.64 -5.11
N GLY A 324 -19.70 -4.11 -6.07
CA GLY A 324 -19.75 -4.65 -7.42
C GLY A 324 -18.95 -3.81 -8.42
N PHE A 325 -18.55 -4.43 -9.51
CA PHE A 325 -18.02 -3.73 -10.68
C PHE A 325 -18.98 -3.86 -11.85
N ALA A 326 -19.10 -2.81 -12.65
CA ALA A 326 -19.85 -2.80 -13.89
C ALA A 326 -19.02 -2.19 -15.01
N LEU A 327 -19.16 -2.75 -16.20
CA LEU A 327 -18.64 -2.21 -17.44
C LEU A 327 -19.82 -2.02 -18.37
N GLU A 328 -20.10 -0.78 -18.76
CA GLU A 328 -21.27 -0.41 -19.57
C GLU A 328 -20.84 0.39 -20.79
N THR A 329 -21.60 0.25 -21.88
CA THR A 329 -21.42 1.00 -23.13
C THR A 329 -22.47 2.09 -23.30
N ASP A 330 -23.69 1.88 -22.78
CA ASP A 330 -24.83 2.80 -22.96
C ASP A 330 -25.58 2.96 -21.64
N ASN A 331 -26.12 4.16 -21.37
CA ASN A 331 -26.89 4.48 -20.17
C ASN A 331 -26.23 4.00 -18.85
N ALA A 332 -24.91 4.14 -18.80
CA ALA A 332 -24.04 3.49 -17.85
C ALA A 332 -24.42 3.75 -16.38
N GLU A 333 -24.76 5.01 -16.03
CA GLU A 333 -25.13 5.39 -14.66
C GLU A 333 -26.49 4.79 -14.24
N GLN A 334 -27.48 4.78 -15.13
CA GLN A 334 -28.79 4.21 -14.84
C GLN A 334 -28.70 2.70 -14.65
N ASN A 335 -27.97 2.01 -15.54
CA ASN A 335 -27.72 0.58 -15.45
C ASN A 335 -26.96 0.20 -14.18
N ALA A 336 -26.00 1.04 -13.74
CA ALA A 336 -25.26 0.84 -12.50
C ALA A 336 -26.17 0.92 -11.27
N VAL A 337 -27.04 1.94 -11.19
CA VAL A 337 -28.01 2.08 -10.10
C VAL A 337 -29.01 0.93 -10.06
N GLU A 338 -29.48 0.47 -11.21
CA GLU A 338 -30.37 -0.71 -11.29
C GLU A 338 -29.66 -1.97 -10.81
N LYS A 339 -28.42 -2.22 -11.28
CA LYS A 339 -27.60 -3.36 -10.83
C LYS A 339 -27.33 -3.31 -9.33
N LEU A 340 -27.02 -2.14 -8.79
CA LEU A 340 -26.78 -1.92 -7.35
C LEU A 340 -28.00 -2.39 -6.55
N ARG A 341 -29.20 -1.97 -6.91
CA ARG A 341 -30.44 -2.34 -6.23
C ARG A 341 -30.77 -3.83 -6.43
N ARG A 342 -30.74 -4.32 -7.67
CA ARG A 342 -31.12 -5.69 -8.03
C ARG A 342 -30.23 -6.74 -7.36
N LYS A 343 -28.92 -6.45 -7.23
CA LYS A 343 -27.94 -7.37 -6.65
C LYS A 343 -27.67 -7.09 -5.15
N ASN A 344 -28.39 -6.15 -4.54
CA ASN A 344 -28.21 -5.75 -3.13
C ASN A 344 -26.76 -5.38 -2.80
N LEU A 345 -26.14 -4.56 -3.68
CA LEU A 345 -24.81 -4.03 -3.47
C LEU A 345 -24.86 -2.79 -2.56
N ASP A 346 -23.80 -2.53 -1.80
CA ASP A 346 -23.63 -1.30 -1.01
C ASP A 346 -22.92 -0.23 -1.82
N MET A 347 -22.13 -0.64 -2.80
CA MET A 347 -21.39 0.22 -3.70
C MET A 347 -21.18 -0.47 -5.05
N ILE A 348 -21.20 0.31 -6.13
CA ILE A 348 -20.83 -0.16 -7.46
C ILE A 348 -19.79 0.76 -8.08
N VAL A 349 -18.75 0.18 -8.63
CA VAL A 349 -17.69 0.85 -9.38
C VAL A 349 -17.98 0.67 -10.85
N LEU A 350 -18.44 1.75 -11.48
CA LEU A 350 -18.80 1.79 -12.88
C LEU A 350 -17.59 2.19 -13.73
N ASN A 351 -17.26 1.37 -14.70
CA ASN A 351 -16.24 1.61 -15.72
C ASN A 351 -16.93 1.87 -17.06
N SER A 352 -16.51 2.90 -17.80
CA SER A 352 -17.04 3.23 -19.13
C SER A 352 -16.04 2.83 -20.21
N LEU A 353 -16.52 2.22 -21.30
CA LEU A 353 -15.73 1.94 -22.51
C LEU A 353 -15.68 3.12 -23.48
N GLU A 354 -16.38 4.22 -23.22
CA GLU A 354 -16.37 5.41 -24.07
C GLU A 354 -15.01 6.12 -24.10
N ASP A 355 -14.20 5.94 -23.05
CA ASP A 355 -12.88 6.53 -22.93
C ASP A 355 -11.79 5.56 -23.43
N LYS A 356 -11.01 5.97 -24.43
CA LYS A 356 -9.94 5.16 -25.06
C LYS A 356 -8.82 4.70 -24.10
N ASP A 357 -8.66 5.41 -22.97
CA ASP A 357 -7.61 5.16 -21.97
C ASP A 357 -8.15 4.42 -20.74
N SER A 358 -9.34 3.83 -20.83
CA SER A 358 -9.97 3.07 -19.75
C SER A 358 -10.44 1.68 -20.23
N GLY A 359 -10.47 0.70 -19.33
CA GLY A 359 -10.99 -0.63 -19.63
C GLY A 359 -10.01 -1.77 -19.42
N PHE A 360 -10.19 -2.86 -20.21
CA PHE A 360 -9.37 -4.05 -20.11
C PHE A 360 -7.97 -3.87 -20.72
N GLY A 361 -6.96 -4.47 -20.11
CA GLY A 361 -5.60 -4.55 -20.66
C GLY A 361 -4.70 -3.32 -20.41
N VAL A 362 -5.26 -2.13 -20.23
CA VAL A 362 -4.50 -0.89 -19.95
C VAL A 362 -4.18 -0.72 -18.46
N ASP A 363 -3.19 0.12 -18.14
CA ASP A 363 -2.76 0.36 -16.74
C ASP A 363 -3.52 1.50 -16.05
N THR A 364 -4.31 2.25 -16.81
CA THR A 364 -5.17 3.33 -16.34
C THR A 364 -6.63 2.89 -16.27
N ASN A 365 -7.43 3.65 -15.52
CA ASN A 365 -8.89 3.49 -15.49
C ASN A 365 -9.56 4.82 -15.18
N LYS A 366 -10.83 4.96 -15.63
CA LYS A 366 -11.74 6.06 -15.28
C LYS A 366 -13.01 5.43 -14.72
N VAL A 367 -13.33 5.72 -13.49
CA VAL A 367 -14.48 5.09 -12.84
C VAL A 367 -15.41 6.13 -12.21
N THR A 368 -16.67 5.77 -12.11
CA THR A 368 -17.66 6.46 -11.28
C THR A 368 -18.04 5.50 -10.15
N ILE A 369 -17.87 5.93 -8.91
CA ILE A 369 -18.32 5.19 -7.73
C ILE A 369 -19.75 5.65 -7.42
N VAL A 370 -20.67 4.69 -7.31
CA VAL A 370 -22.08 4.93 -6.93
C VAL A 370 -22.36 4.12 -5.68
N ASP A 371 -22.91 4.75 -4.66
CA ASP A 371 -23.26 4.08 -3.42
C ASP A 371 -24.78 3.82 -3.28
N SER A 372 -25.16 3.11 -2.22
CA SER A 372 -26.55 2.76 -1.94
C SER A 372 -27.44 3.96 -1.61
N SER A 373 -26.86 5.14 -1.27
CA SER A 373 -27.61 6.40 -1.08
C SER A 373 -27.92 7.09 -2.41
N GLY A 374 -27.27 6.70 -3.50
CA GLY A 374 -27.35 7.33 -4.83
C GLY A 374 -26.31 8.44 -5.02
N GLU A 375 -25.39 8.63 -4.07
CA GLU A 375 -24.27 9.54 -4.25
C GLU A 375 -23.31 9.02 -5.33
N MET A 376 -22.85 9.90 -6.21
CA MET A 376 -21.98 9.58 -7.33
C MET A 376 -20.68 10.37 -7.27
N LEU A 377 -19.56 9.67 -7.18
CA LEU A 377 -18.23 10.26 -7.31
C LEU A 377 -17.63 9.89 -8.67
N ARG A 378 -17.44 10.87 -9.54
CA ARG A 378 -16.77 10.70 -10.83
C ARG A 378 -15.28 10.99 -10.69
N LEU A 379 -14.44 9.99 -10.94
CA LEU A 379 -13.00 10.13 -10.87
C LEU A 379 -12.42 10.43 -12.26
N PRO A 380 -11.35 11.23 -12.36
CA PRO A 380 -10.61 11.40 -13.61
C PRO A 380 -9.89 10.11 -14.00
N VAL A 381 -9.33 10.06 -15.21
CA VAL A 381 -8.42 8.97 -15.61
C VAL A 381 -7.22 8.96 -14.69
N LYS A 382 -6.95 7.82 -14.06
CA LYS A 382 -5.84 7.59 -13.13
C LYS A 382 -5.21 6.22 -13.35
N PRO A 383 -3.96 6.00 -12.91
CA PRO A 383 -3.41 4.65 -12.77
C PRO A 383 -4.34 3.76 -11.92
N LYS A 384 -4.44 2.48 -12.27
CA LYS A 384 -5.31 1.52 -11.53
C LYS A 384 -4.98 1.43 -10.04
N LYS A 385 -3.73 1.64 -9.65
CA LYS A 385 -3.33 1.73 -8.24
C LYS A 385 -4.00 2.90 -7.53
N ASP A 386 -4.01 4.08 -8.15
CA ASP A 386 -4.63 5.27 -7.56
C ASP A 386 -6.15 5.17 -7.51
N VAL A 387 -6.76 4.52 -8.52
CA VAL A 387 -8.18 4.18 -8.49
C VAL A 387 -8.51 3.22 -7.36
N ALA A 388 -7.62 2.24 -7.08
CA ALA A 388 -7.79 1.34 -5.95
C ALA A 388 -7.77 2.07 -4.61
N VAL A 389 -6.88 3.07 -4.44
CA VAL A 389 -6.87 3.94 -3.25
C VAL A 389 -8.22 4.62 -3.07
N ASP A 390 -8.77 5.27 -4.12
CA ASP A 390 -10.07 5.94 -4.04
C ASP A 390 -11.21 4.97 -3.67
N ILE A 391 -11.22 3.76 -4.24
CA ILE A 391 -12.24 2.73 -3.94
C ILE A 391 -12.14 2.29 -2.48
N VAL A 392 -10.93 2.00 -1.99
CA VAL A 392 -10.73 1.54 -0.61
C VAL A 392 -11.02 2.64 0.39
N ASP A 393 -10.72 3.92 0.08
CA ASP A 393 -11.13 5.08 0.89
C ASP A 393 -12.64 5.10 1.12
N HIS A 394 -13.43 4.90 0.05
CA HIS A 394 -14.90 4.87 0.14
C HIS A 394 -15.40 3.67 0.95
N VAL A 395 -14.77 2.50 0.81
CA VAL A 395 -15.10 1.33 1.64
C VAL A 395 -14.81 1.60 3.12
N VAL A 396 -13.66 2.19 3.44
CA VAL A 396 -13.27 2.54 4.82
C VAL A 396 -14.25 3.54 5.45
N LEU A 397 -14.75 4.52 4.68
CA LEU A 397 -15.75 5.47 5.17
C LEU A 397 -17.08 4.79 5.51
N LYS A 398 -17.48 3.75 4.75
CA LYS A 398 -18.74 3.02 4.98
C LYS A 398 -18.65 1.96 6.09
N LEU A 399 -17.46 1.56 6.49
CA LEU A 399 -17.24 0.63 7.60
C LEU A 399 -17.25 1.31 8.99
N LYS A 400 -17.20 2.64 9.03
CA LYS A 400 -17.32 3.44 10.26
C LYS A 400 -18.78 3.64 10.64
#